data_8508c8ca4a3475a39f410daff3e11b4b
#
_entry.id   8508c8ca4a3475a39f410daff3e11b4b
#
_cell.length_a   1.000
_cell.length_b   1.000
_cell.length_c   1.000
_cell.angle_alpha   90.00
_cell.angle_beta   90.00
_cell.angle_gamma   90.00
#
_symmetry.space_group_name_H-M   'P 1'
#
loop_
_entity.id
_entity.type
_entity.pdbx_description
1 polymer ?
#
loop_
_entity_poly.entity_id
_entity_poly.type
_entity_poly.pdbx_seq_one_letter_code
_entity_poly.pdbx_strand_id
1 'polypeptide(L)'
;LNTLIYDDELETAERQARELIAAGVDALIVQDMALRRMDLPVELHASTQVCNMTPEQARFLGECGFARVILERALSLDEIRAICAATNAEVECFVHGAICVGYSGRCFLSRSMSERSGNRGACSQPCRLTYDLTDGSGRTYLAGKHLLSVRDLNLSAHVGELLDAGVRSLKIEGRLKDINYIRNTVAYYRRAVDD
;
A
#
# COMPACT_ATOMS: atom_id res chain seq x y z
N LEU A 1 -2.27 10.08 -6.99
CA LEU A 1 -3.76 9.97 -7.07
C LEU A 1 -4.25 8.69 -6.39
N ASN A 2 -3.67 8.39 -5.23
CA ASN A 2 -3.90 7.16 -4.48
C ASN A 2 -5.07 7.31 -3.50
N THR A 3 -6.29 7.54 -4.03
CA THR A 3 -7.52 7.73 -3.26
C THR A 3 -8.74 7.34 -4.08
N LEU A 4 -9.87 7.05 -3.42
CA LEU A 4 -11.17 6.98 -4.07
C LEU A 4 -11.57 8.37 -4.57
N ILE A 5 -12.26 8.42 -5.71
CA ILE A 5 -12.69 9.66 -6.37
C ILE A 5 -14.22 9.67 -6.36
N TYR A 6 -14.84 10.76 -5.92
CA TYR A 6 -16.27 10.96 -6.04
C TYR A 6 -16.62 11.53 -7.42
N ASP A 7 -17.88 11.40 -7.83
CA ASP A 7 -18.33 11.81 -9.17
C ASP A 7 -18.06 13.29 -9.45
N ASP A 8 -18.22 14.15 -8.47
CA ASP A 8 -17.94 15.59 -8.53
C ASP A 8 -16.45 15.94 -8.52
N GLU A 9 -15.57 14.98 -8.25
CA GLU A 9 -14.12 15.15 -8.24
C GLU A 9 -13.45 14.66 -9.55
N LEU A 10 -14.17 13.97 -10.44
CA LEU A 10 -13.60 13.31 -11.62
C LEU A 10 -12.83 14.27 -12.53
N GLU A 11 -13.42 15.43 -12.87
CA GLU A 11 -12.75 16.44 -13.70
C GLU A 11 -11.48 16.99 -13.06
N THR A 12 -11.51 17.19 -11.74
CA THR A 12 -10.34 17.67 -10.98
C THR A 12 -9.26 16.60 -10.95
N ALA A 13 -9.61 15.33 -10.76
CA ALA A 13 -8.68 14.21 -10.75
C ALA A 13 -8.02 14.04 -12.13
N GLU A 14 -8.77 14.14 -13.22
CA GLU A 14 -8.24 14.08 -14.59
C GLU A 14 -7.26 15.24 -14.85
N ARG A 15 -7.64 16.47 -14.52
CA ARG A 15 -6.76 17.64 -14.68
C ARG A 15 -5.45 17.45 -13.91
N GLN A 16 -5.52 17.03 -12.65
CA GLN A 16 -4.32 16.77 -11.84
C GLN A 16 -3.46 15.66 -12.43
N ALA A 17 -4.06 14.58 -12.94
CA ALA A 17 -3.33 13.52 -13.60
C ALA A 17 -2.57 14.05 -14.82
N ARG A 18 -3.21 14.83 -15.69
CA ARG A 18 -2.59 15.41 -16.88
C ARG A 18 -1.51 16.43 -16.54
N GLU A 19 -1.68 17.24 -15.48
CA GLU A 19 -0.65 18.16 -14.98
C GLU A 19 0.60 17.39 -14.49
N LEU A 20 0.43 16.28 -13.75
CA LEU A 20 1.54 15.44 -13.32
C LEU A 20 2.27 14.79 -14.50
N ILE A 21 1.52 14.31 -15.50
CA ILE A 21 2.09 13.74 -16.72
C ILE A 21 2.90 14.80 -17.48
N ALA A 22 2.37 16.01 -17.63
CA ALA A 22 3.07 17.13 -18.26
C ALA A 22 4.34 17.54 -17.48
N ALA A 23 4.36 17.33 -16.16
CA ALA A 23 5.53 17.55 -15.33
C ALA A 23 6.58 16.41 -15.44
N GLY A 24 6.31 15.35 -16.20
CA GLY A 24 7.27 14.31 -16.53
C GLY A 24 7.33 13.15 -15.53
N VAL A 25 6.21 12.79 -14.87
CA VAL A 25 6.17 11.57 -14.06
C VAL A 25 6.18 10.31 -14.95
N ASP A 26 6.88 9.26 -14.53
CA ASP A 26 6.98 8.00 -15.26
C ASP A 26 5.71 7.15 -15.13
N ALA A 27 5.03 7.22 -13.99
CA ALA A 27 3.83 6.45 -13.71
C ALA A 27 2.94 7.13 -12.66
N LEU A 28 1.67 6.74 -12.62
CA LEU A 28 0.73 7.16 -11.56
C LEU A 28 0.27 5.95 -10.74
N ILE A 29 0.47 6.03 -9.42
CA ILE A 29 -0.14 5.06 -8.49
C ILE A 29 -1.57 5.50 -8.22
N VAL A 30 -2.53 4.64 -8.54
CA VAL A 30 -3.96 4.97 -8.47
C VAL A 30 -4.73 3.91 -7.68
N GLN A 31 -5.77 4.34 -6.99
CA GLN A 31 -6.72 3.46 -6.31
C GLN A 31 -8.00 3.31 -7.12
N ASP A 32 -8.51 4.42 -7.66
CA ASP A 32 -9.80 4.45 -8.35
C ASP A 32 -9.68 4.00 -9.80
N MET A 33 -10.58 3.09 -10.19
CA MET A 33 -10.63 2.56 -11.57
C MET A 33 -11.09 3.61 -12.60
N ALA A 34 -11.70 4.72 -12.18
CA ALA A 34 -12.07 5.81 -13.06
C ALA A 34 -10.86 6.36 -13.82
N LEU A 35 -9.70 6.47 -13.16
CA LEU A 35 -8.45 6.92 -13.80
C LEU A 35 -7.98 5.99 -14.93
N ARG A 36 -8.30 4.70 -14.87
CA ARG A 36 -8.01 3.76 -15.96
C ARG A 36 -8.87 4.00 -17.21
N ARG A 37 -10.02 4.66 -17.04
CA ARG A 37 -10.97 4.99 -18.13
C ARG A 37 -10.70 6.35 -18.78
N MET A 38 -9.79 7.16 -18.23
CA MET A 38 -9.49 8.52 -18.69
C MET A 38 -8.49 8.60 -19.84
N ASP A 39 -8.04 7.46 -20.38
CA ASP A 39 -7.06 7.38 -21.48
C ASP A 39 -5.83 8.29 -21.23
N LEU A 40 -5.18 8.07 -20.13
CA LEU A 40 -4.01 8.84 -19.71
C LEU A 40 -2.74 8.26 -20.36
N PRO A 41 -1.91 9.08 -21.04
CA PRO A 41 -0.69 8.62 -21.72
C PRO A 41 0.47 8.42 -20.74
N VAL A 42 0.29 7.55 -19.74
CA VAL A 42 1.26 7.23 -18.70
C VAL A 42 0.96 5.84 -18.13
N GLU A 43 1.96 5.16 -17.62
CA GLU A 43 1.73 3.89 -16.92
C GLU A 43 0.91 4.08 -15.65
N LEU A 44 -0.04 3.17 -15.43
CA LEU A 44 -0.83 3.13 -14.20
C LEU A 44 -0.41 1.94 -13.33
N HIS A 45 -0.13 2.22 -12.07
CA HIS A 45 0.18 1.22 -11.06
C HIS A 45 -1.01 1.09 -10.10
N ALA A 46 -1.54 -0.13 -9.96
CA ALA A 46 -2.63 -0.40 -9.02
C ALA A 46 -2.11 -0.31 -7.59
N SER A 47 -2.65 0.64 -6.82
CA SER A 47 -2.26 0.87 -5.44
C SER A 47 -2.56 -0.33 -4.54
N THR A 48 -1.81 -0.49 -3.46
CA THR A 48 -2.19 -1.36 -2.33
C THR A 48 -3.58 -1.01 -1.76
N GLN A 49 -4.04 0.22 -1.93
CA GLN A 49 -5.38 0.67 -1.50
C GLN A 49 -6.53 0.00 -2.29
N VAL A 50 -6.24 -0.70 -3.40
CA VAL A 50 -7.20 -1.60 -4.08
C VAL A 50 -7.38 -2.91 -3.30
N CYS A 51 -6.52 -3.18 -2.31
CA CYS A 51 -6.51 -4.40 -1.50
C CYS A 51 -6.13 -5.64 -2.32
N ASN A 52 -4.97 -5.57 -2.96
CA ASN A 52 -4.47 -6.61 -3.87
C ASN A 52 -3.91 -7.80 -3.07
N MET A 53 -4.69 -8.85 -2.92
CA MET A 53 -4.40 -9.98 -2.04
C MET A 53 -4.45 -11.35 -2.74
N THR A 54 -5.08 -11.44 -3.92
CA THR A 54 -5.29 -12.75 -4.56
C THR A 54 -4.76 -12.78 -6.00
N PRO A 55 -4.41 -13.99 -6.49
CA PRO A 55 -4.00 -14.18 -7.88
C PRO A 55 -5.05 -13.67 -8.90
N GLU A 56 -6.35 -13.87 -8.61
CA GLU A 56 -7.45 -13.45 -9.48
C GLU A 56 -7.53 -11.91 -9.58
N GLN A 57 -7.37 -11.22 -8.46
CA GLN A 57 -7.35 -9.75 -8.44
C GLN A 57 -6.17 -9.20 -9.24
N ALA A 58 -4.97 -9.76 -9.04
CA ALA A 58 -3.78 -9.32 -9.75
C ALA A 58 -3.88 -9.59 -11.26
N ARG A 59 -4.42 -10.74 -11.66
CA ARG A 59 -4.72 -11.06 -13.06
C ARG A 59 -5.69 -10.06 -13.67
N PHE A 60 -6.82 -9.83 -13.00
CA PHE A 60 -7.83 -8.87 -13.47
C PHE A 60 -7.22 -7.46 -13.68
N LEU A 61 -6.40 -6.99 -12.74
CA LEU A 61 -5.75 -5.68 -12.86
C LEU A 61 -4.76 -5.63 -14.03
N GLY A 62 -3.98 -6.71 -14.24
CA GLY A 62 -3.11 -6.84 -15.40
C GLY A 62 -3.90 -6.83 -16.72
N GLU A 63 -5.01 -7.57 -16.80
CA GLU A 63 -5.93 -7.57 -17.96
C GLU A 63 -6.59 -6.20 -18.20
N CYS A 64 -6.84 -5.45 -17.13
CA CYS A 64 -7.29 -4.05 -17.23
C CYS A 64 -6.20 -3.10 -17.73
N GLY A 65 -4.94 -3.55 -17.87
CA GLY A 65 -3.83 -2.77 -18.40
C GLY A 65 -3.07 -1.95 -17.35
N PHE A 66 -3.10 -2.37 -16.10
CA PHE A 66 -2.15 -1.86 -15.11
C PHE A 66 -0.76 -2.46 -15.35
N ALA A 67 0.26 -1.61 -15.44
CA ALA A 67 1.65 -2.05 -15.64
C ALA A 67 2.24 -2.70 -14.37
N ARG A 68 1.76 -2.28 -13.18
CA ARG A 68 2.23 -2.79 -11.90
C ARG A 68 1.10 -2.92 -10.89
N VAL A 69 1.18 -3.96 -10.05
CA VAL A 69 0.25 -4.21 -8.93
C VAL A 69 1.03 -4.18 -7.62
N ILE A 70 0.64 -3.26 -6.72
CA ILE A 70 1.25 -3.12 -5.39
C ILE A 70 0.46 -3.95 -4.41
N LEU A 71 1.08 -4.98 -3.83
CA LEU A 71 0.41 -5.95 -2.99
C LEU A 71 0.08 -5.42 -1.60
N GLU A 72 -0.85 -6.09 -0.92
CA GLU A 72 -1.11 -5.93 0.49
C GLU A 72 0.09 -6.43 1.32
N ARG A 73 0.25 -5.90 2.55
CA ARG A 73 1.46 -6.10 3.37
C ARG A 73 1.48 -7.41 4.15
N ALA A 74 0.34 -8.07 4.32
CA ALA A 74 0.18 -9.22 5.21
C ALA A 74 0.15 -10.56 4.45
N LEU A 75 0.77 -10.61 3.27
CA LEU A 75 0.84 -11.82 2.46
C LEU A 75 2.06 -12.66 2.81
N SER A 76 1.89 -13.97 2.81
CA SER A 76 2.99 -14.94 2.88
C SER A 76 3.75 -15.01 1.55
N LEU A 77 4.96 -15.55 1.60
CA LEU A 77 5.80 -15.73 0.39
C LEU A 77 5.10 -16.63 -0.65
N ASP A 78 4.37 -17.66 -0.21
CA ASP A 78 3.65 -18.55 -1.13
C ASP A 78 2.48 -17.85 -1.82
N GLU A 79 1.75 -16.99 -1.11
CA GLU A 79 0.71 -16.14 -1.71
C GLU A 79 1.31 -15.15 -2.72
N ILE A 80 2.42 -14.51 -2.36
CA ILE A 80 3.14 -13.59 -3.28
C ILE A 80 3.57 -14.34 -4.54
N ARG A 81 4.15 -15.54 -4.41
CA ARG A 81 4.56 -16.39 -5.54
C ARG A 81 3.37 -16.75 -6.44
N ALA A 82 2.26 -17.15 -5.84
CA ALA A 82 1.04 -17.47 -6.59
C ALA A 82 0.49 -16.25 -7.35
N ILE A 83 0.54 -15.06 -6.74
CA ILE A 83 0.14 -13.81 -7.38
C ILE A 83 1.07 -13.46 -8.55
N CYS A 84 2.39 -13.53 -8.35
CA CYS A 84 3.38 -13.25 -9.41
C CYS A 84 3.19 -14.19 -10.62
N ALA A 85 2.86 -15.45 -10.38
CA ALA A 85 2.60 -16.43 -11.44
C ALA A 85 1.28 -16.20 -12.20
N ALA A 86 0.35 -15.46 -11.63
CA ALA A 86 -1.01 -15.30 -12.16
C ALA A 86 -1.21 -14.03 -13.00
N THR A 87 -0.31 -13.06 -12.94
CA THR A 87 -0.45 -11.77 -13.62
C THR A 87 0.70 -11.51 -14.60
N ASN A 88 0.42 -10.76 -15.65
CA ASN A 88 1.43 -10.21 -16.55
C ASN A 88 1.93 -8.82 -16.13
N ALA A 89 1.31 -8.21 -15.13
CA ALA A 89 1.77 -6.95 -14.54
C ALA A 89 2.97 -7.18 -13.62
N GLU A 90 3.84 -6.20 -13.48
CA GLU A 90 4.89 -6.24 -12.47
C GLU A 90 4.30 -6.27 -11.05
N VAL A 91 4.91 -7.03 -10.17
CA VAL A 91 4.50 -7.10 -8.77
C VAL A 91 5.43 -6.28 -7.89
N GLU A 92 4.85 -5.40 -7.06
CA GLU A 92 5.54 -4.59 -6.07
C GLU A 92 5.12 -4.99 -4.66
N CYS A 93 6.09 -5.26 -3.78
CA CYS A 93 5.86 -5.62 -2.39
C CYS A 93 6.45 -4.58 -1.43
N PHE A 94 5.74 -4.29 -0.34
CA PHE A 94 6.35 -3.59 0.79
C PHE A 94 7.36 -4.51 1.48
N VAL A 95 8.55 -3.98 1.74
CA VAL A 95 9.64 -4.74 2.36
C VAL A 95 10.13 -4.11 3.67
N HIS A 96 9.79 -2.83 3.92
CA HIS A 96 10.28 -2.14 5.12
C HIS A 96 9.34 -1.04 5.59
N GLY A 97 9.28 -0.84 6.91
CA GLY A 97 8.61 0.27 7.57
C GLY A 97 7.23 -0.08 8.13
N ALA A 98 6.41 0.93 8.35
CA ALA A 98 5.16 0.79 9.07
C ALA A 98 4.13 -0.11 8.35
N ILE A 99 3.53 -1.02 9.11
CA ILE A 99 2.45 -1.90 8.66
C ILE A 99 1.08 -1.40 9.14
N CYS A 100 0.05 -1.54 8.31
CA CYS A 100 -1.33 -1.40 8.71
C CYS A 100 -1.81 -2.64 9.50
N VAL A 101 -2.59 -2.42 10.57
CA VAL A 101 -3.28 -3.50 11.29
C VAL A 101 -4.52 -3.99 10.54
N GLY A 102 -5.08 -3.15 9.66
CA GLY A 102 -6.23 -3.48 8.80
C GLY A 102 -5.82 -3.59 7.34
N TYR A 103 -6.72 -4.09 6.51
CA TYR A 103 -6.53 -4.15 5.07
C TYR A 103 -6.52 -2.75 4.44
N SER A 104 -5.56 -2.51 3.56
CA SER A 104 -5.43 -1.24 2.85
C SER A 104 -6.69 -0.97 2.00
N GLY A 105 -7.17 0.28 2.02
CA GLY A 105 -8.38 0.67 1.31
C GLY A 105 -9.71 0.17 1.93
N ARG A 106 -9.66 -0.59 3.02
CA ARG A 106 -10.86 -1.17 3.69
C ARG A 106 -10.92 -0.87 5.18
N CYS A 107 -10.08 0.02 5.68
CA CYS A 107 -10.05 0.39 7.09
C CYS A 107 -10.95 1.60 7.35
N PHE A 108 -11.94 1.44 8.23
CA PHE A 108 -12.87 2.49 8.64
C PHE A 108 -12.60 3.04 10.04
N LEU A 109 -11.54 2.56 10.73
CA LEU A 109 -11.24 2.95 12.11
C LEU A 109 -11.03 4.46 12.26
N SER A 110 -10.35 5.08 11.30
CA SER A 110 -10.15 6.54 11.30
C SER A 110 -11.47 7.28 11.14
N ARG A 111 -12.36 6.81 10.27
CA ARG A 111 -13.66 7.42 10.02
C ARG A 111 -14.61 7.26 11.22
N SER A 112 -14.54 6.14 11.94
CA SER A 112 -15.37 5.91 13.12
C SER A 112 -14.97 6.76 14.34
N MET A 113 -13.71 7.22 14.40
CA MET A 113 -13.17 7.98 15.52
C MET A 113 -12.97 9.47 15.23
N SER A 114 -13.05 9.85 13.95
CA SER A 114 -12.84 11.23 13.50
C SER A 114 -13.53 11.46 12.16
N GLU A 115 -13.56 12.70 11.66
CA GLU A 115 -14.08 13.01 10.32
C GLU A 115 -13.11 12.62 9.18
N ARG A 116 -11.97 11.98 9.50
CA ARG A 116 -10.93 11.63 8.54
C ARG A 116 -11.11 10.20 8.04
N SER A 117 -10.87 9.98 6.73
CA SER A 117 -10.94 8.65 6.11
C SER A 117 -9.56 8.16 5.68
N GLY A 118 -9.15 7.00 6.21
CA GLY A 118 -7.92 6.33 5.76
C GLY A 118 -8.00 5.86 4.31
N ASN A 119 -9.20 5.51 3.83
CA ASN A 119 -9.43 5.09 2.46
C ASN A 119 -9.40 6.26 1.45
N ARG A 120 -9.34 7.50 1.96
CA ARG A 120 -9.19 8.73 1.18
C ARG A 120 -7.89 9.49 1.53
N GLY A 121 -6.85 8.76 1.92
CA GLY A 121 -5.52 9.32 2.18
C GLY A 121 -5.40 10.13 3.48
N ALA A 122 -6.47 10.28 4.28
CA ALA A 122 -6.51 11.12 5.48
C ALA A 122 -6.55 10.31 6.79
N CYS A 123 -5.83 9.19 6.85
CA CYS A 123 -5.77 8.37 8.07
C CYS A 123 -5.23 9.18 9.26
N SER A 124 -5.96 9.19 10.39
CA SER A 124 -5.53 9.77 11.66
C SER A 124 -4.73 8.82 12.55
N GLN A 125 -4.46 7.59 12.07
CA GLN A 125 -3.68 6.55 12.73
C GLN A 125 -4.20 6.17 14.14
N PRO A 126 -5.49 5.98 14.37
CA PRO A 126 -5.99 5.64 15.70
C PRO A 126 -5.46 4.30 16.20
N CYS A 127 -5.09 3.37 15.30
CA CYS A 127 -4.43 2.11 15.69
C CYS A 127 -3.06 2.29 16.38
N ARG A 128 -2.50 3.52 16.40
CA ARG A 128 -1.24 3.85 17.11
C ARG A 128 -1.48 4.47 18.49
N LEU A 129 -2.73 4.70 18.87
CA LEU A 129 -3.08 5.19 20.19
C LEU A 129 -3.06 4.05 21.22
N THR A 130 -3.12 4.44 22.51
CA THR A 130 -3.28 3.50 23.61
C THR A 130 -4.75 3.18 23.83
N TYR A 131 -5.02 1.92 24.22
CA TYR A 131 -6.35 1.41 24.52
C TYR A 131 -6.36 0.59 25.80
N ASP A 132 -7.53 0.46 26.40
CA ASP A 132 -7.80 -0.47 27.48
C ASP A 132 -8.50 -1.72 26.90
N LEU A 133 -8.11 -2.89 27.35
CA LEU A 133 -8.80 -4.14 27.07
C LEU A 133 -9.73 -4.48 28.22
N THR A 134 -11.02 -4.43 27.97
CA THR A 134 -12.06 -4.74 28.96
C THR A 134 -13.00 -5.85 28.46
N ASP A 135 -13.58 -6.61 29.37
CA ASP A 135 -14.66 -7.55 29.04
C ASP A 135 -16.05 -6.89 29.13
N GLY A 136 -17.10 -7.67 28.80
CA GLY A 136 -18.50 -7.20 28.83
C GLY A 136 -19.03 -6.85 30.24
N SER A 137 -18.32 -7.23 31.31
CA SER A 137 -18.63 -6.83 32.69
C SER A 137 -17.96 -5.53 33.12
N GLY A 138 -17.09 -4.97 32.26
CA GLY A 138 -16.31 -3.77 32.55
C GLY A 138 -14.99 -4.03 33.27
N ARG A 139 -14.59 -5.30 33.46
CA ARG A 139 -13.30 -5.65 34.04
C ARG A 139 -12.17 -5.35 33.05
N THR A 140 -11.19 -4.55 33.48
CA THR A 140 -10.01 -4.22 32.67
C THR A 140 -8.90 -5.29 32.84
N TYR A 141 -8.46 -5.86 31.74
CA TYR A 141 -7.32 -6.79 31.67
C TYR A 141 -5.99 -6.09 31.39
N LEU A 142 -6.02 -5.09 30.50
CA LEU A 142 -4.85 -4.27 30.14
C LEU A 142 -5.31 -2.82 30.03
N ALA A 143 -4.54 -1.89 30.57
CA ALA A 143 -4.82 -0.46 30.53
C ALA A 143 -3.68 0.31 29.85
N GLY A 144 -4.05 1.30 29.02
CA GLY A 144 -3.12 2.23 28.38
C GLY A 144 -2.07 1.58 27.48
N LYS A 145 -2.41 0.51 26.75
CA LYS A 145 -1.49 -0.23 25.87
C LYS A 145 -1.75 0.02 24.39
N HIS A 146 -0.70 -0.03 23.58
CA HIS A 146 -0.78 0.04 22.12
C HIS A 146 -1.28 -1.27 21.52
N LEU A 147 -2.52 -1.65 21.81
CA LEU A 147 -3.07 -2.98 21.51
C LEU A 147 -3.23 -3.26 20.01
N LEU A 148 -3.39 -2.22 19.19
CA LEU A 148 -3.57 -2.32 17.73
C LEU A 148 -2.30 -1.93 16.95
N SER A 149 -1.23 -1.53 17.63
CA SER A 149 0.01 -1.10 16.97
C SER A 149 0.90 -2.29 16.71
N VAL A 150 0.93 -2.75 15.46
CA VAL A 150 1.83 -3.82 15.01
C VAL A 150 3.26 -3.30 14.87
N ARG A 151 4.24 -4.22 14.91
CA ARG A 151 5.65 -3.90 14.67
C ARG A 151 5.88 -3.51 13.21
N ASP A 152 6.90 -2.70 12.95
CA ASP A 152 7.31 -2.37 11.60
C ASP A 152 7.80 -3.62 10.84
N LEU A 153 7.53 -3.65 9.54
CA LEU A 153 8.00 -4.69 8.64
C LEU A 153 9.50 -4.56 8.41
N ASN A 154 10.18 -5.69 8.35
CA ASN A 154 11.55 -5.78 7.87
C ASN A 154 11.76 -7.13 7.17
N LEU A 155 11.82 -7.11 5.83
CA LEU A 155 12.05 -8.28 4.99
C LEU A 155 13.44 -8.27 4.36
N SER A 156 14.40 -7.57 4.95
CA SER A 156 15.75 -7.45 4.39
C SER A 156 16.48 -8.80 4.26
N ALA A 157 16.19 -9.75 5.15
CA ALA A 157 16.75 -11.11 5.07
C ALA A 157 16.06 -12.00 4.01
N HIS A 158 14.96 -11.54 3.40
CA HIS A 158 14.14 -12.30 2.46
C HIS A 158 14.11 -11.70 1.06
N VAL A 159 15.03 -10.78 0.73
CA VAL A 159 15.08 -10.11 -0.58
C VAL A 159 15.24 -11.12 -1.71
N GLY A 160 16.17 -12.05 -1.59
CA GLY A 160 16.39 -13.11 -2.59
C GLY A 160 15.12 -13.95 -2.83
N GLU A 161 14.46 -14.39 -1.76
CA GLU A 161 13.22 -15.18 -1.85
C GLU A 161 12.08 -14.40 -2.53
N LEU A 162 11.99 -13.09 -2.32
CA LEU A 162 11.00 -12.23 -2.99
C LEU A 162 11.30 -12.08 -4.48
N LEU A 163 12.58 -11.90 -4.85
CA LEU A 163 13.01 -11.82 -6.25
C LEU A 163 12.77 -13.15 -6.97
N ASP A 164 13.10 -14.28 -6.34
CA ASP A 164 12.83 -15.62 -6.85
C ASP A 164 11.34 -15.92 -6.99
N ALA A 165 10.50 -15.34 -6.13
CA ALA A 165 9.04 -15.42 -6.22
C ALA A 165 8.48 -14.62 -7.41
N GLY A 166 9.27 -13.74 -8.04
CA GLY A 166 8.88 -12.94 -9.20
C GLY A 166 8.58 -11.47 -8.88
N VAL A 167 8.84 -11.01 -7.66
CA VAL A 167 8.70 -9.57 -7.30
C VAL A 167 9.71 -8.75 -8.11
N ARG A 168 9.27 -7.61 -8.66
CA ARG A 168 10.10 -6.72 -9.49
C ARG A 168 10.35 -5.35 -8.86
N SER A 169 9.58 -4.99 -7.83
CA SER A 169 9.73 -3.71 -7.14
C SER A 169 9.61 -3.89 -5.62
N LEU A 170 10.57 -3.33 -4.89
CA LEU A 170 10.64 -3.36 -3.43
C LEU A 170 10.26 -1.98 -2.88
N LYS A 171 9.17 -1.91 -2.12
CA LYS A 171 8.64 -0.67 -1.58
C LYS A 171 9.01 -0.45 -0.12
N ILE A 172 9.62 0.67 0.18
CA ILE A 172 9.96 1.11 1.53
C ILE A 172 8.94 2.14 2.00
N GLU A 173 8.26 1.88 3.12
CA GLU A 173 7.39 2.86 3.75
C GLU A 173 8.22 3.79 4.61
N GLY A 174 8.25 5.07 4.25
CA GLY A 174 9.08 6.07 4.92
C GLY A 174 8.47 7.46 4.96
N ARG A 175 7.19 7.63 4.66
CA ARG A 175 6.49 8.92 4.51
C ARG A 175 6.66 9.85 5.71
N LEU A 176 6.71 9.31 6.93
CA LEU A 176 6.85 10.07 8.17
C LEU A 176 8.24 9.90 8.81
N LYS A 177 9.22 9.40 8.06
CA LYS A 177 10.59 9.17 8.52
C LYS A 177 11.51 10.29 8.04
N ASP A 178 12.62 10.51 8.76
CA ASP A 178 13.63 11.49 8.36
C ASP A 178 14.50 11.00 7.20
N ILE A 179 15.29 11.93 6.64
CA ILE A 179 16.11 11.66 5.46
C ILE A 179 17.20 10.63 5.71
N ASN A 180 17.73 10.54 6.95
CA ASN A 180 18.78 9.58 7.28
C ASN A 180 18.23 8.16 7.33
N TYR A 181 17.01 7.99 7.90
CA TYR A 181 16.30 6.72 7.86
C TYR A 181 16.12 6.25 6.40
N ILE A 182 15.61 7.13 5.53
CA ILE A 182 15.38 6.80 4.12
C ILE A 182 16.70 6.40 3.44
N ARG A 183 17.75 7.22 3.55
CA ARG A 183 19.06 6.95 2.93
C ARG A 183 19.65 5.63 3.39
N ASN A 184 19.65 5.36 4.70
CA ASN A 184 20.23 4.14 5.25
C ASN A 184 19.44 2.90 4.84
N THR A 185 18.11 2.97 4.88
CA THR A 185 17.24 1.87 4.49
C THR A 185 17.39 1.55 3.01
N VAL A 186 17.33 2.57 2.14
CA VAL A 186 17.52 2.38 0.69
C VAL A 186 18.90 1.82 0.38
N ALA A 187 19.97 2.35 0.99
CA ALA A 187 21.33 1.85 0.78
C ALA A 187 21.50 0.40 1.25
N TYR A 188 20.80 0.01 2.30
CA TYR A 188 20.82 -1.37 2.79
C TYR A 188 20.14 -2.32 1.80
N TYR A 189 18.91 -2.00 1.37
CA TYR A 189 18.18 -2.82 0.40
C TYR A 189 18.85 -2.84 -0.97
N ARG A 190 19.49 -1.73 -1.39
CA ARG A 190 20.24 -1.71 -2.65
C ARG A 190 21.37 -2.73 -2.64
N ARG A 191 22.14 -2.80 -1.54
CA ARG A 191 23.19 -3.83 -1.40
C ARG A 191 22.61 -5.24 -1.41
N ALA A 192 21.52 -5.47 -0.67
CA ALA A 192 20.88 -6.79 -0.62
C ALA A 192 20.27 -7.26 -1.98
N VAL A 193 20.09 -6.35 -2.94
CA VAL A 193 19.67 -6.67 -4.31
C VAL A 193 20.86 -6.91 -5.20
N ASP A 194 22.00 -6.23 -4.94
CA ASP A 194 23.21 -6.30 -5.78
C ASP A 194 24.08 -7.53 -5.45
N ASP A 195 23.98 -8.07 -4.21
CA ASP A 195 24.66 -9.28 -3.72
C ASP A 195 23.96 -10.55 -4.21
#